data_9bf5716548b97bc4781a95f7b353400a
#
_entry.id   9bf5716548b97bc4781a95f7b353400a
#
_cell.length_a   1.000
_cell.length_b   1.000
_cell.length_c   1.000
_cell.angle_alpha   90.00
_cell.angle_beta   90.00
_cell.angle_gamma   90.00
#
_symmetry.space_group_name_H-M   'P 1'
#
loop_
_entity.id
_entity.type
_entity.pdbx_description
1 polymer ?
#
loop_
_entity_poly.entity_id
_entity_poly.type
_entity_poly.pdbx_seq_one_letter_code
_entity_poly.pdbx_strand_id
1 'polypeptide(L)'
;LDEMGIRQAAQEAGAEVLCLEDDQRVTVPVPDGKSIGMVEYPKCMHDCDVLIDLPCMKTHSMTLVTLGIKNFQGILNDGQKYYAHRDDLEQKLVDLFKIRKPDLTLIDGLIAMEGNGAGEYGTPRPMGLLIASADVVAADAVATACMGIQDVLDVATTRLAQYDGIGCADLDTIQVVGTPIQEVKETFLLPATFRLPQGRNLTGVYPNVDVRIGGACRQCWGLATSLARSLSRFKDQRFTLFVGVDPKFP
;
A
#
# COMPACT_ATOMS: atom_id res chain seq x y z
N LEU A 1 7.14 18.11 -4.82
CA LEU A 1 7.37 18.57 -3.45
C LEU A 1 7.21 20.09 -3.32
N ASP A 2 7.67 20.85 -4.30
CA ASP A 2 7.61 22.33 -4.28
C ASP A 2 6.19 22.83 -4.46
N GLU A 3 5.43 22.30 -5.42
CA GLU A 3 4.03 22.65 -5.67
C GLU A 3 3.09 22.35 -4.48
N MET A 4 3.44 21.36 -3.65
CA MET A 4 2.68 21.00 -2.46
C MET A 4 3.11 21.73 -1.19
N GLY A 5 4.12 22.60 -1.26
CA GLY A 5 4.68 23.32 -0.12
C GLY A 5 5.47 22.46 0.88
N ILE A 6 5.71 21.17 0.59
CA ILE A 6 6.38 20.26 1.52
C ILE A 6 7.82 20.68 1.75
N ARG A 7 8.54 21.07 0.69
CA ARG A 7 9.92 21.54 0.82
C ARG A 7 10.01 22.78 1.70
N GLN A 8 9.12 23.76 1.48
CA GLN A 8 9.10 24.98 2.27
C GLN A 8 8.83 24.67 3.75
N ALA A 9 7.80 23.89 4.07
CA ALA A 9 7.46 23.54 5.43
C ALA A 9 8.59 22.78 6.16
N ALA A 10 9.28 21.87 5.47
CA ALA A 10 10.42 21.16 6.04
C ALA A 10 11.60 22.10 6.32
N GLN A 11 11.92 23.01 5.40
CA GLN A 11 13.01 23.98 5.58
C GLN A 11 12.70 24.99 6.70
N GLU A 12 11.45 25.46 6.82
CA GLU A 12 11.01 26.29 7.92
C GLU A 12 11.12 25.59 9.28
N ALA A 13 10.95 24.26 9.29
CA ALA A 13 11.19 23.41 10.47
C ALA A 13 12.69 23.09 10.70
N GLY A 14 13.59 23.57 9.86
CA GLY A 14 15.03 23.33 9.97
C GLY A 14 15.50 21.98 9.44
N ALA A 15 14.67 21.29 8.63
CA ALA A 15 15.01 20.01 8.02
C ALA A 15 15.60 20.20 6.61
N GLU A 16 16.52 19.32 6.24
CA GLU A 16 17.00 19.18 4.87
C GLU A 16 16.03 18.29 4.08
N VAL A 17 15.76 18.64 2.82
CA VAL A 17 14.87 17.86 1.93
C VAL A 17 15.70 17.24 0.82
N LEU A 18 15.81 15.93 0.85
CA LEU A 18 16.47 15.11 -0.15
C LEU A 18 15.41 14.32 -0.96
N CYS A 19 15.50 14.37 -2.29
CA CYS A 19 14.74 13.50 -3.16
C CYS A 19 15.51 12.18 -3.32
N LEU A 20 14.88 11.05 -3.01
CA LEU A 20 15.55 9.74 -3.06
C LEU A 20 15.95 9.32 -4.49
N GLU A 21 15.30 9.89 -5.52
CA GLU A 21 15.71 9.70 -6.93
C GLU A 21 17.07 10.34 -7.22
N ASP A 22 17.42 11.42 -6.52
CA ASP A 22 18.67 12.16 -6.67
C ASP A 22 19.79 11.65 -5.74
N ASP A 23 19.45 10.75 -4.80
CA ASP A 23 20.43 10.20 -3.86
C ASP A 23 21.36 9.18 -4.52
N GLN A 24 22.56 9.06 -3.99
CA GLN A 24 23.46 7.98 -4.36
C GLN A 24 22.83 6.63 -3.98
N ARG A 25 23.12 5.61 -4.78
CA ARG A 25 22.64 4.26 -4.53
C ARG A 25 23.80 3.34 -4.13
N VAL A 26 23.51 2.44 -3.20
CA VAL A 26 24.40 1.35 -2.81
C VAL A 26 23.73 0.02 -3.12
N THR A 27 24.46 -0.88 -3.75
CA THR A 27 23.94 -2.23 -4.00
C THR A 27 24.11 -3.05 -2.73
N VAL A 28 22.99 -3.47 -2.13
CA VAL A 28 22.99 -4.25 -0.89
C VAL A 28 22.35 -5.61 -1.10
N PRO A 29 22.89 -6.68 -0.45
CA PRO A 29 22.21 -7.96 -0.41
C PRO A 29 20.97 -7.86 0.48
N VAL A 30 19.93 -8.62 0.12
CA VAL A 30 18.73 -8.78 0.95
C VAL A 30 18.90 -10.07 1.77
N PRO A 31 19.11 -10.00 3.08
CA PRO A 31 19.26 -11.19 3.91
C PRO A 31 18.00 -12.06 3.82
N ASP A 32 18.17 -13.35 3.51
CA ASP A 32 17.07 -14.31 3.36
C ASP A 32 15.93 -13.79 2.46
N GLY A 33 16.26 -13.00 1.43
CA GLY A 33 15.31 -12.46 0.46
C GLY A 33 14.63 -13.58 -0.32
N LYS A 34 13.29 -13.57 -0.34
CA LYS A 34 12.48 -14.60 -1.02
C LYS A 34 12.19 -14.24 -2.46
N SER A 35 12.08 -12.96 -2.75
CA SER A 35 11.77 -12.43 -4.09
C SER A 35 12.81 -11.45 -4.61
N ILE A 36 13.64 -10.89 -3.74
CA ILE A 36 14.74 -9.99 -4.10
C ILE A 36 16.02 -10.46 -3.41
N GLY A 37 17.07 -10.73 -4.19
CA GLY A 37 18.39 -11.10 -3.63
C GLY A 37 19.32 -9.90 -3.42
N MET A 38 19.20 -8.86 -4.26
CA MET A 38 20.02 -7.64 -4.24
C MET A 38 19.13 -6.44 -4.60
N VAL A 39 19.43 -5.28 -4.04
CA VAL A 39 18.70 -4.03 -4.35
C VAL A 39 19.64 -2.83 -4.38
N GLU A 40 19.34 -1.87 -5.28
CA GLU A 40 19.92 -0.54 -5.30
C GLU A 40 19.21 0.31 -4.23
N TYR A 41 19.83 0.43 -3.05
CA TYR A 41 19.24 1.07 -1.87
C TYR A 41 19.72 2.51 -1.75
N PRO A 42 18.87 3.49 -1.33
CA PRO A 42 19.30 4.87 -1.13
C PRO A 42 20.39 4.94 -0.06
N LYS A 43 21.49 5.63 -0.37
CA LYS A 43 22.63 5.72 0.54
C LYS A 43 22.27 6.44 1.84
N CYS A 44 21.47 7.52 1.75
CA CYS A 44 21.05 8.25 2.95
C CYS A 44 20.26 7.37 3.93
N MET A 45 19.41 6.47 3.42
CA MET A 45 18.65 5.53 4.27
C MET A 45 19.52 4.37 4.78
N HIS A 46 20.53 3.98 3.99
CA HIS A 46 21.50 2.97 4.42
C HIS A 46 22.36 3.45 5.59
N ASP A 47 22.82 4.69 5.52
CA ASP A 47 23.82 5.25 6.43
C ASP A 47 23.23 6.02 7.61
N CYS A 48 21.91 6.33 7.63
CA CYS A 48 21.31 7.10 8.72
C CYS A 48 21.28 6.31 10.05
N ASP A 49 21.48 7.02 11.16
CA ASP A 49 21.43 6.44 12.50
C ASP A 49 20.01 6.06 12.91
N VAL A 50 19.02 6.90 12.55
CA VAL A 50 17.60 6.72 12.86
C VAL A 50 16.77 6.86 11.60
N LEU A 51 15.88 5.92 11.36
CA LEU A 51 14.96 5.90 10.23
C LEU A 51 13.52 5.98 10.73
N ILE A 52 12.82 7.05 10.37
CA ILE A 52 11.40 7.24 10.69
C ILE A 52 10.59 7.14 9.42
N ASP A 53 9.60 6.25 9.42
CA ASP A 53 8.66 6.06 8.31
C ASP A 53 7.37 6.84 8.56
N LEU A 54 6.97 7.70 7.61
CA LEU A 54 5.79 8.58 7.72
C LEU A 54 4.78 8.28 6.60
N PRO A 55 4.11 7.12 6.61
CA PRO A 55 3.14 6.75 5.60
C PRO A 55 1.79 7.45 5.79
N CYS A 56 1.11 7.77 4.69
CA CYS A 56 -0.30 8.16 4.74
C CYS A 56 -1.22 6.94 4.78
N MET A 57 -2.26 6.99 5.62
CA MET A 57 -3.31 5.96 5.70
C MET A 57 -4.17 6.00 4.45
N LYS A 58 -4.12 4.95 3.63
CA LYS A 58 -4.95 4.88 2.41
C LYS A 58 -5.17 3.45 1.91
N THR A 59 -6.28 3.26 1.23
CA THR A 59 -6.53 2.05 0.43
C THR A 59 -5.64 2.04 -0.82
N HIS A 60 -5.41 0.85 -1.38
CA HIS A 60 -4.60 0.68 -2.58
C HIS A 60 -5.12 -0.46 -3.46
N SER A 61 -5.24 -0.21 -4.75
CA SER A 61 -5.82 -1.15 -5.72
C SER A 61 -5.07 -2.47 -5.87
N MET A 62 -3.78 -2.52 -5.55
CA MET A 62 -2.95 -3.73 -5.68
C MET A 62 -2.68 -4.43 -4.35
N THR A 63 -2.45 -3.68 -3.27
CA THR A 63 -2.03 -4.22 -1.97
C THR A 63 -3.09 -4.07 -0.88
N LEU A 64 -4.33 -3.71 -1.24
CA LEU A 64 -5.47 -3.39 -0.39
C LEU A 64 -5.28 -2.08 0.38
N VAL A 65 -4.14 -1.89 1.01
CA VAL A 65 -3.78 -0.67 1.75
C VAL A 65 -2.39 -0.16 1.35
N THR A 66 -2.16 1.11 1.55
CA THR A 66 -0.83 1.71 1.66
C THR A 66 -0.68 2.21 3.09
N LEU A 67 0.26 1.63 3.78
CA LEU A 67 0.65 1.95 5.15
C LEU A 67 2.18 1.87 5.21
N GLY A 68 2.77 1.54 6.35
CA GLY A 68 4.21 1.53 6.54
C GLY A 68 4.95 0.60 5.58
N ILE A 69 4.55 -0.68 5.50
CA ILE A 69 5.24 -1.65 4.64
C ILE A 69 5.20 -1.23 3.17
N LYS A 70 4.03 -0.80 2.68
CA LYS A 70 3.89 -0.38 1.28
C LYS A 70 4.60 0.94 0.97
N ASN A 71 4.79 1.82 1.98
CA ASN A 71 5.48 3.09 1.81
C ASN A 71 6.94 2.90 1.35
N PHE A 72 7.59 1.84 1.79
CA PHE A 72 8.95 1.48 1.37
C PHE A 72 9.11 1.22 -0.13
N GLN A 73 8.04 1.07 -0.88
CA GLN A 73 8.15 1.09 -2.34
C GLN A 73 8.74 2.39 -2.87
N GLY A 74 8.57 3.50 -2.14
CA GLY A 74 9.12 4.80 -2.46
C GLY A 74 10.65 4.85 -2.52
N ILE A 75 11.34 3.92 -1.85
CA ILE A 75 12.81 3.85 -1.86
C ILE A 75 13.39 3.30 -3.16
N LEU A 76 12.60 2.54 -3.90
CA LEU A 76 13.02 1.94 -5.17
C LEU A 76 13.12 3.00 -6.26
N ASN A 77 14.10 2.90 -7.15
CA ASN A 77 14.13 3.71 -8.36
C ASN A 77 13.06 3.26 -9.35
N ASP A 78 12.80 4.04 -10.41
CA ASP A 78 11.70 3.79 -11.34
C ASP A 78 11.79 2.42 -12.03
N GLY A 79 13.00 1.97 -12.38
CA GLY A 79 13.21 0.65 -12.96
C GLY A 79 12.84 -0.46 -11.97
N GLN A 80 13.28 -0.34 -10.73
CA GLN A 80 12.98 -1.29 -9.67
C GLN A 80 11.48 -1.26 -9.29
N LYS A 81 10.85 -0.08 -9.25
CA LYS A 81 9.39 0.06 -9.04
C LYS A 81 8.61 -0.68 -10.13
N TYR A 82 9.01 -0.52 -11.40
CA TYR A 82 8.38 -1.21 -12.52
C TYR A 82 8.46 -2.73 -12.36
N TYR A 83 9.65 -3.28 -12.06
CA TYR A 83 9.82 -4.72 -11.85
C TYR A 83 9.11 -5.23 -10.60
N ALA A 84 9.04 -4.41 -9.53
CA ALA A 84 8.32 -4.79 -8.32
C ALA A 84 6.81 -4.99 -8.58
N HIS A 85 6.22 -4.19 -9.47
CA HIS A 85 4.78 -4.30 -9.77
C HIS A 85 4.40 -5.46 -10.70
N ARG A 86 5.36 -6.12 -11.36
CA ARG A 86 5.04 -7.18 -12.34
C ARG A 86 4.56 -8.46 -11.69
N ASP A 87 5.21 -8.86 -10.63
CA ASP A 87 4.96 -10.11 -9.91
C ASP A 87 5.41 -9.98 -8.45
N ASP A 88 4.78 -10.71 -7.55
CA ASP A 88 5.18 -10.90 -6.16
C ASP A 88 5.50 -9.59 -5.39
N LEU A 89 4.72 -8.54 -5.68
CA LEU A 89 4.95 -7.21 -5.12
C LEU A 89 5.02 -7.21 -3.60
N GLU A 90 4.13 -7.95 -2.95
CA GLU A 90 4.02 -7.96 -1.49
C GLU A 90 5.24 -8.58 -0.82
N GLN A 91 5.75 -9.70 -1.35
CA GLN A 91 6.95 -10.31 -0.82
C GLN A 91 8.18 -9.43 -1.06
N LYS A 92 8.28 -8.80 -2.24
CA LYS A 92 9.37 -7.85 -2.53
C LYS A 92 9.39 -6.69 -1.54
N LEU A 93 8.22 -6.16 -1.18
CA LEU A 93 8.12 -5.10 -0.18
C LEU A 93 8.59 -5.59 1.19
N VAL A 94 8.18 -6.79 1.60
CA VAL A 94 8.62 -7.39 2.88
C VAL A 94 10.13 -7.66 2.88
N ASP A 95 10.70 -8.09 1.77
CA ASP A 95 12.13 -8.33 1.65
C ASP A 95 12.96 -7.05 1.90
N LEU A 96 12.46 -5.86 1.55
CA LEU A 96 13.16 -4.60 1.83
C LEU A 96 13.37 -4.35 3.33
N PHE A 97 12.44 -4.79 4.19
CA PHE A 97 12.56 -4.66 5.65
C PHE A 97 13.60 -5.60 6.26
N LYS A 98 14.06 -6.59 5.52
CA LYS A 98 15.18 -7.46 5.94
C LYS A 98 16.53 -6.75 5.83
N ILE A 99 16.62 -5.68 5.04
CA ILE A 99 17.80 -4.82 4.98
C ILE A 99 17.81 -3.88 6.19
N ARG A 100 16.73 -3.13 6.36
CA ARG A 100 16.56 -2.20 7.48
C ARG A 100 15.07 -1.98 7.77
N LYS A 101 14.71 -2.10 9.04
CA LYS A 101 13.40 -1.70 9.55
C LYS A 101 13.46 -0.22 10.01
N PRO A 102 12.36 0.54 9.92
CA PRO A 102 12.29 1.82 10.56
C PRO A 102 12.37 1.66 12.09
N ASP A 103 12.99 2.62 12.76
CA ASP A 103 13.03 2.69 14.22
C ASP A 103 11.69 3.17 14.78
N LEU A 104 10.94 3.93 13.97
CA LEU A 104 9.58 4.39 14.26
C LEU A 104 8.78 4.46 12.96
N THR A 105 7.57 3.97 12.99
CA THR A 105 6.55 4.22 11.97
C THR A 105 5.46 5.09 12.58
N LEU A 106 5.15 6.21 11.91
CA LEU A 106 4.08 7.14 12.30
C LEU A 106 3.11 7.30 11.13
N ILE A 107 2.00 6.59 11.18
CA ILE A 107 0.99 6.60 10.13
C ILE A 107 0.12 7.85 10.26
N ASP A 108 0.11 8.67 9.21
CA ASP A 108 -0.76 9.84 9.10
C ASP A 108 -2.16 9.41 8.63
N GLY A 109 -3.10 9.47 9.54
CA GLY A 109 -4.54 9.31 9.33
C GLY A 109 -5.33 10.60 9.63
N LEU A 110 -4.70 11.78 9.64
CA LEU A 110 -5.46 13.03 9.81
C LEU A 110 -6.49 13.18 8.69
N ILE A 111 -6.03 13.05 7.44
CA ILE A 111 -6.89 12.91 6.26
C ILE A 111 -6.43 11.67 5.51
N ALA A 112 -7.09 10.56 5.79
CA ALA A 112 -6.89 9.30 5.10
C ALA A 112 -7.51 9.32 3.70
N MET A 113 -7.34 8.23 2.92
CA MET A 113 -7.94 8.09 1.60
C MET A 113 -8.57 6.71 1.46
N GLU A 114 -9.77 6.65 0.90
CA GLU A 114 -10.50 5.41 0.65
C GLU A 114 -10.80 5.19 -0.84
N GLY A 115 -11.31 4.04 -1.21
CA GLY A 115 -11.73 3.70 -2.58
C GLY A 115 -10.57 3.27 -3.47
N ASN A 116 -10.54 3.70 -4.72
CA ASN A 116 -9.55 3.29 -5.72
C ASN A 116 -8.21 4.05 -5.61
N GLY A 117 -7.73 4.26 -4.37
CA GLY A 117 -6.40 4.83 -4.12
C GLY A 117 -5.27 3.91 -4.66
N ALA A 118 -4.08 4.43 -4.77
CA ALA A 118 -3.60 5.75 -4.44
C ALA A 118 -3.72 6.69 -5.66
N GLY A 119 -3.67 7.99 -5.38
CA GLY A 119 -3.70 9.05 -6.40
C GLY A 119 -5.10 9.66 -6.58
N GLU A 120 -5.35 10.27 -7.72
CA GLU A 120 -6.55 11.06 -8.03
C GLU A 120 -7.89 10.28 -7.99
N TYR A 121 -7.84 8.96 -7.92
CA TYR A 121 -9.03 8.10 -7.90
C TYR A 121 -9.49 7.71 -6.49
N GLY A 122 -8.77 8.10 -5.47
CA GLY A 122 -9.17 7.93 -4.07
C GLY A 122 -10.07 9.07 -3.61
N THR A 123 -10.82 8.83 -2.55
CA THR A 123 -11.67 9.83 -1.89
C THR A 123 -11.06 10.18 -0.52
N PRO A 124 -10.85 11.46 -0.20
CA PRO A 124 -10.37 11.84 1.13
C PRO A 124 -11.34 11.36 2.21
N ARG A 125 -10.77 10.84 3.31
CA ARG A 125 -11.51 10.39 4.49
C ARG A 125 -10.89 11.00 5.75
N PRO A 126 -11.48 12.06 6.32
CA PRO A 126 -11.00 12.62 7.59
C PRO A 126 -11.16 11.60 8.72
N MET A 127 -10.05 11.14 9.28
CA MET A 127 -10.03 10.22 10.44
C MET A 127 -9.55 10.93 11.69
N GLY A 128 -8.74 11.97 11.57
CA GLY A 128 -8.25 12.77 12.70
C GLY A 128 -7.36 12.00 13.65
N LEU A 129 -6.64 10.97 13.17
CA LEU A 129 -5.80 10.13 14.02
C LEU A 129 -4.38 9.97 13.51
N LEU A 130 -3.47 9.66 14.43
CA LEU A 130 -2.09 9.26 14.16
C LEU A 130 -1.85 7.91 14.85
N ILE A 131 -1.10 7.02 14.20
CA ILE A 131 -0.74 5.72 14.75
C ILE A 131 0.77 5.60 14.74
N ALA A 132 1.38 5.40 15.91
CA ALA A 132 2.83 5.29 16.07
C ALA A 132 3.22 3.94 16.66
N SER A 133 4.27 3.31 16.12
CA SER A 133 4.85 2.08 16.65
C SER A 133 6.30 1.93 16.23
N ALA A 134 7.13 1.33 17.10
CA ALA A 134 8.45 0.84 16.73
C ALA A 134 8.39 -0.48 15.91
N ASP A 135 7.23 -1.12 15.86
CA ASP A 135 6.95 -2.28 15.02
C ASP A 135 6.02 -1.84 13.88
N VAL A 136 6.56 -1.77 12.66
CA VAL A 136 5.82 -1.37 11.45
C VAL A 136 4.66 -2.32 11.15
N VAL A 137 4.80 -3.61 11.44
CA VAL A 137 3.75 -4.62 11.20
C VAL A 137 2.58 -4.41 12.16
N ALA A 138 2.89 -4.10 13.43
CA ALA A 138 1.89 -3.74 14.43
C ALA A 138 1.17 -2.43 14.07
N ALA A 139 1.91 -1.41 13.61
CA ALA A 139 1.31 -0.17 13.12
C ALA A 139 0.33 -0.43 11.96
N ASP A 140 0.76 -1.23 10.96
CA ASP A 140 -0.07 -1.58 9.80
C ASP A 140 -1.30 -2.40 10.19
N ALA A 141 -1.16 -3.35 11.14
CA ALA A 141 -2.28 -4.15 11.64
C ALA A 141 -3.32 -3.28 12.35
N VAL A 142 -2.89 -2.41 13.27
CA VAL A 142 -3.79 -1.49 13.99
C VAL A 142 -4.46 -0.51 13.02
N ALA A 143 -3.71 0.08 12.08
CA ALA A 143 -4.27 0.97 11.07
C ALA A 143 -5.31 0.25 10.19
N THR A 144 -5.02 -0.98 9.77
CA THR A 144 -5.94 -1.83 9.00
C THR A 144 -7.24 -2.09 9.78
N ALA A 145 -7.15 -2.37 11.06
CA ALA A 145 -8.32 -2.55 11.93
C ALA A 145 -9.13 -1.25 12.09
N CYS A 146 -8.46 -0.09 12.23
CA CYS A 146 -9.10 1.22 12.25
C CYS A 146 -9.83 1.55 10.92
N MET A 147 -9.32 1.06 9.79
CA MET A 147 -9.96 1.17 8.47
C MET A 147 -11.16 0.21 8.30
N GLY A 148 -11.50 -0.58 9.32
CA GLY A 148 -12.65 -1.48 9.31
C GLY A 148 -12.47 -2.76 8.50
N ILE A 149 -11.26 -3.10 8.11
CA ILE A 149 -10.94 -4.40 7.52
C ILE A 149 -11.01 -5.46 8.62
N GLN A 150 -11.82 -6.49 8.42
CA GLN A 150 -12.17 -7.46 9.48
C GLN A 150 -10.99 -8.33 9.91
N ASP A 151 -10.25 -8.82 8.93
CA ASP A 151 -9.03 -9.60 9.18
C ASP A 151 -7.83 -8.82 8.66
N VAL A 152 -6.95 -8.40 9.56
CA VAL A 152 -5.74 -7.63 9.21
C VAL A 152 -4.78 -8.47 8.36
N LEU A 153 -4.87 -9.79 8.42
CA LEU A 153 -4.09 -10.71 7.60
C LEU A 153 -4.63 -10.86 6.16
N ASP A 154 -5.78 -10.27 5.83
CA ASP A 154 -6.23 -10.09 4.44
C ASP A 154 -5.28 -9.14 3.68
N VAL A 155 -4.56 -8.27 4.41
CA VAL A 155 -3.47 -7.45 3.87
C VAL A 155 -2.24 -8.34 3.69
N ALA A 156 -1.94 -8.70 2.44
CA ALA A 156 -0.88 -9.67 2.14
C ALA A 156 0.52 -9.20 2.61
N THR A 157 0.81 -7.89 2.56
CA THR A 157 2.08 -7.35 3.09
C THR A 157 2.21 -7.56 4.58
N THR A 158 1.16 -7.27 5.36
CA THR A 158 1.13 -7.48 6.81
C THR A 158 1.28 -8.96 7.17
N ARG A 159 0.53 -9.83 6.49
CA ARG A 159 0.60 -11.28 6.68
C ARG A 159 1.99 -11.84 6.40
N LEU A 160 2.57 -11.50 5.25
CA LEU A 160 3.90 -11.98 4.86
C LEU A 160 4.98 -11.45 5.79
N ALA A 161 4.89 -10.18 6.22
CA ALA A 161 5.84 -9.59 7.16
C ALA A 161 5.79 -10.30 8.53
N GLN A 162 4.61 -10.68 9.01
CA GLN A 162 4.47 -11.49 10.22
C GLN A 162 5.10 -12.87 10.04
N TYR A 163 4.83 -13.57 8.93
CA TYR A 163 5.42 -14.89 8.65
C TYR A 163 6.94 -14.86 8.48
N ASP A 164 7.48 -13.75 8.01
CA ASP A 164 8.93 -13.54 7.87
C ASP A 164 9.59 -13.06 9.16
N GLY A 165 8.83 -12.91 10.26
CA GLY A 165 9.36 -12.48 11.55
C GLY A 165 9.80 -11.01 11.58
N ILE A 166 9.27 -10.17 10.68
CA ILE A 166 9.56 -8.73 10.64
C ILE A 166 8.94 -8.01 11.84
N GLY A 167 7.72 -8.40 12.23
CA GLY A 167 6.98 -7.84 13.35
C GLY A 167 5.71 -8.63 13.66
N CYS A 168 4.84 -8.06 14.51
CA CYS A 168 3.63 -8.71 15.01
C CYS A 168 2.36 -8.07 14.42
N ALA A 169 1.47 -8.88 13.84
CA ALA A 169 0.15 -8.43 13.38
C ALA A 169 -1.01 -8.95 14.24
N ASP A 170 -0.72 -9.69 15.31
CA ASP A 170 -1.72 -10.26 16.20
C ASP A 170 -2.29 -9.18 17.13
N LEU A 171 -3.50 -8.72 16.82
CA LEU A 171 -4.18 -7.66 17.59
C LEU A 171 -4.46 -8.04 19.05
N ASP A 172 -4.52 -9.33 19.39
CA ASP A 172 -4.74 -9.78 20.76
C ASP A 172 -3.46 -9.63 21.61
N THR A 173 -2.31 -9.56 20.97
CA THR A 173 -1.01 -9.37 21.65
C THR A 173 -0.47 -7.95 21.55
N ILE A 174 -0.96 -7.15 20.60
CA ILE A 174 -0.53 -5.75 20.42
C ILE A 174 -1.18 -4.91 21.52
N GLN A 175 -0.36 -4.27 22.37
CA GLN A 175 -0.83 -3.31 23.34
C GLN A 175 -1.07 -1.95 22.68
N VAL A 176 -2.34 -1.59 22.46
CA VAL A 176 -2.74 -0.27 21.98
C VAL A 176 -2.84 0.70 23.15
N VAL A 177 -2.07 1.79 23.09
CA VAL A 177 -2.07 2.86 24.10
C VAL A 177 -2.66 4.12 23.48
N GLY A 178 -3.54 4.80 24.18
CA GLY A 178 -4.28 5.97 23.69
C GLY A 178 -5.73 5.60 23.37
N THR A 179 -6.27 6.12 22.27
CA THR A 179 -7.67 5.87 21.89
C THR A 179 -7.85 4.42 21.43
N PRO A 180 -8.80 3.66 22.01
CA PRO A 180 -9.08 2.29 21.59
C PRO A 180 -9.50 2.21 20.11
N ILE A 181 -9.09 1.14 19.42
CA ILE A 181 -9.45 0.90 18.01
C ILE A 181 -10.96 1.02 17.78
N GLN A 182 -11.77 0.49 18.69
CA GLN A 182 -13.22 0.44 18.57
C GLN A 182 -13.89 1.83 18.56
N GLU A 183 -13.24 2.84 19.13
CA GLU A 183 -13.75 4.22 19.17
C GLU A 183 -13.44 4.99 17.88
N VAL A 184 -12.40 4.60 17.15
CA VAL A 184 -11.95 5.29 15.94
C VAL A 184 -12.14 4.47 14.65
N LYS A 185 -12.60 3.23 14.81
CA LYS A 185 -12.82 2.32 13.68
C LYS A 185 -13.93 2.83 12.78
N GLU A 186 -13.61 2.96 11.49
CA GLU A 186 -14.55 3.29 10.44
C GLU A 186 -14.46 2.30 9.29
N THR A 187 -15.58 2.03 8.61
CA THR A 187 -15.58 1.15 7.44
C THR A 187 -15.17 1.93 6.20
N PHE A 188 -13.99 1.65 5.69
CA PHE A 188 -13.49 2.25 4.46
C PHE A 188 -14.09 1.59 3.22
N LEU A 189 -14.34 2.39 2.20
CA LEU A 189 -14.65 1.89 0.87
C LEU A 189 -13.37 1.24 0.29
N LEU A 190 -13.40 -0.08 0.11
CA LEU A 190 -12.28 -0.82 -0.46
C LEU A 190 -12.14 -0.58 -1.96
N PRO A 191 -10.93 -0.75 -2.53
CA PRO A 191 -10.72 -0.63 -3.97
C PRO A 191 -11.57 -1.64 -4.74
N ALA A 192 -12.23 -1.18 -5.78
CA ALA A 192 -13.08 -2.03 -6.62
C ALA A 192 -12.31 -3.18 -7.31
N THR A 193 -10.99 -3.03 -7.45
CA THR A 193 -10.08 -4.01 -8.04
C THR A 193 -9.56 -5.03 -7.08
N PHE A 194 -9.70 -4.79 -5.78
CA PHE A 194 -9.15 -5.72 -4.81
C PHE A 194 -10.04 -6.96 -4.71
N ARG A 195 -9.50 -8.12 -5.07
CA ARG A 195 -10.10 -9.41 -4.75
C ARG A 195 -9.70 -9.76 -3.32
N LEU A 196 -10.64 -9.71 -2.42
CA LEU A 196 -10.52 -10.51 -1.20
C LEU A 196 -10.36 -11.99 -1.60
N PRO A 197 -9.60 -12.81 -0.85
CA PRO A 197 -9.36 -14.23 -1.16
C PRO A 197 -10.62 -15.06 -1.46
N GLN A 198 -11.78 -14.54 -1.12
CA GLN A 198 -13.10 -15.16 -1.25
C GLN A 198 -13.83 -14.88 -2.58
N GLY A 199 -13.17 -14.38 -3.60
CA GLY A 199 -13.72 -14.34 -4.98
C GLY A 199 -14.80 -13.31 -5.26
N ARG A 200 -14.89 -12.21 -4.52
CA ARG A 200 -15.83 -11.12 -4.82
C ARG A 200 -15.49 -10.42 -6.14
N ASN A 201 -16.45 -10.38 -7.02
CA ASN A 201 -16.35 -9.92 -8.40
C ASN A 201 -16.55 -8.39 -8.50
N LEU A 202 -15.84 -7.72 -9.44
CA LEU A 202 -16.02 -6.29 -9.78
C LEU A 202 -17.44 -5.93 -10.27
N THR A 203 -18.23 -6.91 -10.68
CA THR A 203 -19.60 -6.78 -11.21
C THR A 203 -20.58 -6.06 -10.28
N GLY A 204 -20.30 -5.95 -8.98
CA GLY A 204 -21.14 -5.20 -8.03
C GLY A 204 -20.88 -3.69 -7.98
N VAL A 205 -19.75 -3.22 -8.51
CA VAL A 205 -19.33 -1.81 -8.40
C VAL A 205 -19.78 -0.98 -9.61
N TYR A 206 -19.82 -1.61 -10.79
CA TYR A 206 -20.24 -0.98 -12.05
C TYR A 206 -21.35 -1.81 -12.67
N PRO A 207 -22.65 -1.51 -12.38
CA PRO A 207 -23.78 -2.37 -12.77
C PRO A 207 -23.91 -2.64 -14.27
N ASN A 208 -23.36 -1.75 -15.10
CA ASN A 208 -23.41 -1.86 -16.57
C ASN A 208 -22.10 -2.39 -17.19
N VAL A 209 -21.11 -2.78 -16.36
CA VAL A 209 -19.83 -3.31 -16.84
C VAL A 209 -19.56 -4.68 -16.20
N ASP A 210 -19.60 -5.73 -17.01
CA ASP A 210 -19.18 -7.07 -16.62
C ASP A 210 -17.67 -7.23 -16.91
N VAL A 211 -16.89 -7.58 -15.90
CA VAL A 211 -15.43 -7.76 -16.03
C VAL A 211 -15.07 -9.21 -15.83
N ARG A 212 -14.63 -9.88 -16.89
CA ARG A 212 -14.23 -11.28 -16.90
C ARG A 212 -12.73 -11.41 -17.01
N ILE A 213 -12.16 -12.14 -16.06
CA ILE A 213 -10.72 -12.18 -15.87
C ILE A 213 -10.22 -13.60 -15.92
N GLY A 214 -9.17 -13.80 -16.73
CA GLY A 214 -8.44 -15.06 -16.81
C GLY A 214 -6.96 -14.81 -16.94
N GLY A 215 -6.14 -15.30 -15.97
CA GLY A 215 -4.68 -15.19 -16.04
C GLY A 215 -4.12 -13.78 -16.13
N ALA A 216 -4.86 -12.77 -15.67
CA ALA A 216 -4.43 -11.39 -15.72
C ALA A 216 -3.45 -11.07 -14.59
N CYS A 217 -2.33 -10.42 -14.91
CA CYS A 217 -1.45 -9.82 -13.91
C CYS A 217 -2.12 -8.60 -13.25
N ARG A 218 -1.62 -8.17 -12.09
CA ARG A 218 -2.19 -7.06 -11.32
C ARG A 218 -2.21 -5.73 -12.07
N GLN A 219 -1.27 -5.50 -12.96
CA GLN A 219 -1.23 -4.30 -13.81
C GLN A 219 -2.41 -4.26 -14.80
N CYS A 220 -2.75 -5.42 -15.38
CA CYS A 220 -3.94 -5.57 -16.21
C CYS A 220 -5.23 -5.34 -15.41
N TRP A 221 -5.23 -5.68 -14.12
CA TRP A 221 -6.33 -5.39 -13.20
C TRP A 221 -6.55 -3.89 -13.00
N GLY A 222 -5.49 -3.13 -12.74
CA GLY A 222 -5.56 -1.68 -12.60
C GLY A 222 -6.11 -1.02 -13.87
N LEU A 223 -5.64 -1.45 -15.04
CA LEU A 223 -6.13 -0.97 -16.32
C LEU A 223 -7.62 -1.33 -16.53
N ALA A 224 -8.01 -2.57 -16.21
CA ALA A 224 -9.40 -3.02 -16.31
C ALA A 224 -10.35 -2.19 -15.46
N THR A 225 -9.93 -1.78 -14.26
CA THR A 225 -10.74 -0.94 -13.38
C THR A 225 -10.89 0.46 -13.91
N SER A 226 -9.80 1.05 -14.37
CA SER A 226 -9.83 2.37 -14.99
C SER A 226 -10.77 2.39 -16.19
N LEU A 227 -10.70 1.35 -17.04
CA LEU A 227 -11.56 1.21 -18.20
C LEU A 227 -13.03 0.94 -17.79
N ALA A 228 -13.28 0.06 -16.82
CA ALA A 228 -14.62 -0.22 -16.30
C ALA A 228 -15.28 1.04 -15.74
N ARG A 229 -14.53 1.86 -14.99
CA ARG A 229 -14.98 3.16 -14.51
C ARG A 229 -15.32 4.12 -15.65
N SER A 230 -14.49 4.20 -16.67
CA SER A 230 -14.74 5.06 -17.84
C SER A 230 -16.00 4.63 -18.59
N LEU A 231 -16.19 3.32 -18.77
CA LEU A 231 -17.37 2.75 -19.45
C LEU A 231 -18.64 2.85 -18.61
N SER A 232 -18.54 2.86 -17.28
CA SER A 232 -19.70 2.96 -16.39
C SER A 232 -20.46 4.29 -16.50
N ARG A 233 -19.84 5.30 -17.12
CA ARG A 233 -20.47 6.61 -17.39
C ARG A 233 -21.55 6.53 -18.46
N PHE A 234 -21.51 5.52 -19.31
CA PHE A 234 -22.50 5.27 -20.37
C PHE A 234 -23.63 4.38 -19.84
N LYS A 235 -24.48 4.96 -18.98
CA LYS A 235 -25.49 4.23 -18.18
C LYS A 235 -26.47 3.39 -18.99
N ASP A 236 -26.75 3.79 -20.23
CA ASP A 236 -27.70 3.12 -21.14
C ASP A 236 -27.05 1.98 -21.97
N GLN A 237 -25.76 1.75 -21.79
CA GLN A 237 -25.00 0.71 -22.51
C GLN A 237 -24.45 -0.32 -21.53
N ARG A 238 -24.41 -1.57 -21.97
CA ARG A 238 -23.76 -2.66 -21.24
C ARG A 238 -22.45 -3.04 -21.94
N PHE A 239 -21.44 -3.23 -21.13
CA PHE A 239 -20.09 -3.59 -21.59
C PHE A 239 -19.64 -4.88 -20.92
N THR A 240 -18.91 -5.71 -21.65
CA THR A 240 -18.15 -6.84 -21.09
C THR A 240 -16.69 -6.63 -21.40
N LEU A 241 -15.86 -6.60 -20.36
CA LEU A 241 -14.42 -6.52 -20.46
C LEU A 241 -13.80 -7.89 -20.23
N PHE A 242 -13.01 -8.36 -21.19
CA PHE A 242 -12.20 -9.55 -21.04
C PHE A 242 -10.76 -9.15 -20.77
N VAL A 243 -10.20 -9.62 -19.66
CA VAL A 243 -8.88 -9.19 -19.18
C VAL A 243 -8.02 -10.40 -18.86
N GLY A 244 -6.85 -10.50 -19.48
CA GLY A 244 -5.88 -11.57 -19.22
C GLY A 244 -5.54 -12.39 -20.43
N VAL A 245 -4.74 -13.44 -20.21
CA VAL A 245 -4.23 -14.32 -21.25
C VAL A 245 -5.26 -15.37 -21.68
N ASP A 246 -6.10 -15.80 -20.78
CA ASP A 246 -7.17 -16.79 -21.01
C ASP A 246 -8.46 -16.35 -20.33
N PRO A 247 -9.11 -15.28 -20.81
CA PRO A 247 -10.40 -14.87 -20.29
C PRO A 247 -11.47 -15.91 -20.66
N LYS A 248 -12.21 -16.40 -19.67
CA LYS A 248 -13.31 -17.34 -19.92
C LYS A 248 -14.44 -16.61 -20.64
N PHE A 249 -14.69 -17.04 -21.87
CA PHE A 249 -15.89 -16.67 -22.61
C PHE A 249 -17.10 -17.48 -22.09
N PRO A 250 -18.32 -16.91 -22.18
CA PRO A 250 -19.51 -17.65 -21.85
C PRO A 250 -19.74 -18.80 -22.79
#